data_55c96ea33b196bd4405a3aedd8411ef3
#
_entry.id   55c96ea33b196bd4405a3aedd8411ef3
#
_cell.length_a   1.000
_cell.length_b   1.000
_cell.length_c   1.000
_cell.angle_alpha   90.00
_cell.angle_beta   90.00
_cell.angle_gamma   90.00
#
_symmetry.space_group_name_H-M   'P 1'
#
loop_
_entity.id
_entity.type
_entity.pdbx_description
1 polymer ?
#
loop_
_entity_poly.entity_id
_entity_poly.type
_entity_poly.pdbx_seq_one_letter_code
_entity_poly.pdbx_strand_id
1 'polypeptide(L)'
;LDVDDMEKFDGLTMFTTNQAPVIWINRNIPNDRKRFTLAHELGHLVMHLRSENLEKPEDQKEIEANEFAGEFLMPESQCKEDLFNLKYKDLGMKKYYWKVSKAAIIYRAKELKCISDQTSKYLYVTLGRYGERKNESVQVPIDSPNIVNKMFNLHISELNYSMEELSDIIGLMPDEINSELLSVNKSVSIKLHKIMLSI
;
A
#
# COMPACT_ATOMS: atom_id res chain seq x y z
N LEU A 1 -5.61 -15.17 17.68
CA LEU A 1 -6.02 -13.75 17.73
C LEU A 1 -7.53 -13.72 17.65
N ASP A 2 -8.17 -13.12 18.63
CA ASP A 2 -9.62 -12.96 18.66
C ASP A 2 -10.05 -12.03 17.52
N VAL A 3 -11.18 -12.32 16.87
CA VAL A 3 -11.68 -11.54 15.72
C VAL A 3 -11.94 -10.08 16.13
N ASP A 4 -12.26 -9.82 17.40
CA ASP A 4 -12.49 -8.49 17.95
C ASP A 4 -11.20 -7.64 18.07
N ASP A 5 -10.03 -8.25 18.16
CA ASP A 5 -8.75 -7.53 18.17
C ASP A 5 -8.30 -7.13 16.77
N MET A 6 -8.77 -7.81 15.72
CA MET A 6 -8.44 -7.48 14.32
C MET A 6 -9.06 -6.16 13.83
N GLU A 7 -10.12 -5.66 14.49
CA GLU A 7 -10.70 -4.35 14.16
C GLU A 7 -9.81 -3.16 14.56
N LYS A 8 -8.82 -3.39 15.42
CA LYS A 8 -7.92 -2.34 15.93
C LYS A 8 -6.71 -2.09 15.04
N PHE A 9 -6.39 -3.02 14.13
CA PHE A 9 -5.22 -2.93 13.26
C PHE A 9 -5.61 -2.54 11.84
N ASP A 10 -4.82 -1.66 11.22
CA ASP A 10 -4.98 -1.30 9.81
C ASP A 10 -4.36 -2.36 8.89
N GLY A 11 -3.23 -2.91 9.30
CA GLY A 11 -2.49 -3.97 8.61
C GLY A 11 -1.56 -4.72 9.53
N LEU A 12 -1.03 -5.83 9.05
CA LEU A 12 -0.08 -6.67 9.74
C LEU A 12 0.71 -7.50 8.73
N THR A 13 2.02 -7.54 8.90
CA THR A 13 2.91 -8.42 8.13
C THR A 13 3.28 -9.65 8.94
N MET A 14 3.19 -10.83 8.32
CA MET A 14 3.59 -12.11 8.92
C MET A 14 4.25 -13.00 7.86
N PHE A 15 4.95 -14.04 8.31
CA PHE A 15 5.49 -15.07 7.45
C PHE A 15 4.69 -16.37 7.60
N THR A 16 4.46 -17.04 6.49
CA THR A 16 3.93 -18.40 6.47
C THR A 16 4.98 -19.39 6.96
N THR A 17 4.58 -20.64 7.20
CA THR A 17 5.51 -21.74 7.53
C THR A 17 6.60 -21.95 6.46
N ASN A 18 6.31 -21.61 5.21
CA ASN A 18 7.25 -21.69 4.09
C ASN A 18 8.06 -20.39 3.91
N GLN A 19 8.10 -19.52 4.91
CA GLN A 19 8.81 -18.23 4.87
C GLN A 19 8.30 -17.26 3.79
N ALA A 20 7.11 -17.48 3.24
CA ALA A 20 6.49 -16.53 2.32
C ALA A 20 5.87 -15.37 3.12
N PRO A 21 6.17 -14.10 2.78
CA PRO A 21 5.57 -12.97 3.46
C PRO A 21 4.10 -12.80 3.06
N VAL A 22 3.26 -12.50 4.04
CA VAL A 22 1.84 -12.21 3.87
C VAL A 22 1.51 -10.90 4.57
N ILE A 23 0.92 -9.97 3.84
CA ILE A 23 0.43 -8.70 4.39
C ILE A 23 -1.09 -8.77 4.51
N TRP A 24 -1.59 -8.62 5.72
CA TRP A 24 -3.02 -8.50 6.01
C TRP A 24 -3.39 -7.02 6.05
N ILE A 25 -4.50 -6.67 5.39
CA ILE A 25 -5.03 -5.30 5.39
C ILE A 25 -6.48 -5.33 5.88
N ASN A 26 -6.82 -4.45 6.82
CA ASN A 26 -8.18 -4.31 7.31
C ASN A 26 -9.13 -3.92 6.16
N ARG A 27 -10.15 -4.74 5.96
CA ARG A 27 -11.13 -4.58 4.89
C ARG A 27 -11.97 -3.30 5.06
N ASN A 28 -12.18 -2.86 6.30
CA ASN A 28 -13.16 -1.83 6.67
C ASN A 28 -12.59 -0.41 6.67
N ILE A 29 -11.30 -0.21 6.41
CA ILE A 29 -10.70 1.12 6.33
C ILE A 29 -10.83 1.72 4.92
N PRO A 30 -10.76 3.06 4.77
CA PRO A 30 -10.79 3.73 3.46
C PRO A 30 -9.69 3.24 2.50
N ASN A 31 -9.94 3.27 1.20
CA ASN A 31 -9.01 2.72 0.22
C ASN A 31 -7.66 3.43 0.15
N ASP A 32 -7.62 4.75 0.33
CA ASP A 32 -6.39 5.53 0.47
C ASP A 32 -5.57 5.08 1.69
N ARG A 33 -6.24 4.77 2.80
CA ARG A 33 -5.60 4.23 3.99
C ARG A 33 -5.09 2.81 3.77
N LYS A 34 -5.86 1.93 3.07
CA LYS A 34 -5.38 0.60 2.66
C LYS A 34 -4.09 0.67 1.85
N ARG A 35 -4.02 1.62 0.91
CA ARG A 35 -2.82 1.82 0.09
C ARG A 35 -1.62 2.23 0.92
N PHE A 36 -1.83 3.19 1.85
CA PHE A 36 -0.76 3.63 2.74
C PHE A 36 -0.29 2.49 3.65
N THR A 37 -1.21 1.77 4.27
CA THR A 37 -0.91 0.62 5.13
C THR A 37 -0.14 -0.45 4.34
N LEU A 38 -0.56 -0.79 3.12
CA LEU A 38 0.15 -1.77 2.29
C LEU A 38 1.59 -1.32 1.98
N ALA A 39 1.78 -0.05 1.65
CA ALA A 39 3.12 0.49 1.39
C ALA A 39 3.99 0.53 2.65
N HIS A 40 3.40 0.84 3.80
CA HIS A 40 4.06 0.83 5.11
C HIS A 40 4.53 -0.59 5.50
N GLU A 41 3.65 -1.58 5.40
CA GLU A 41 3.99 -2.99 5.65
C GLU A 41 5.04 -3.51 4.67
N LEU A 42 4.98 -3.09 3.40
CA LEU A 42 6.03 -3.37 2.42
C LEU A 42 7.37 -2.76 2.84
N GLY A 43 7.37 -1.55 3.41
CA GLY A 43 8.54 -0.91 3.99
C GLY A 43 9.19 -1.77 5.08
N HIS A 44 8.39 -2.29 6.02
CA HIS A 44 8.88 -3.23 7.03
C HIS A 44 9.49 -4.49 6.40
N LEU A 45 8.83 -5.07 5.42
CA LEU A 45 9.34 -6.26 4.72
C LEU A 45 10.69 -6.03 4.08
N VAL A 46 10.84 -4.92 3.36
CA VAL A 46 12.04 -4.63 2.57
C VAL A 46 13.22 -4.20 3.45
N MET A 47 12.94 -3.35 4.46
CA MET A 47 14.01 -2.69 5.23
C MET A 47 14.34 -3.39 6.55
N HIS A 48 13.36 -4.04 7.20
CA HIS A 48 13.53 -4.51 8.57
C HIS A 48 13.53 -6.02 8.71
N LEU A 49 12.74 -6.75 7.92
CA LEU A 49 12.57 -8.19 8.13
C LEU A 49 13.61 -9.06 7.40
N ARG A 50 14.33 -8.52 6.41
CA ARG A 50 15.39 -9.22 5.66
C ARG A 50 16.80 -8.72 5.94
N SER A 51 16.96 -7.63 6.69
CA SER A 51 18.26 -7.04 6.97
C SER A 51 18.78 -7.47 8.35
N GLU A 52 20.10 -7.41 8.52
CA GLU A 52 20.79 -7.57 9.80
C GLU A 52 20.41 -6.47 10.83
N ASN A 53 19.47 -5.59 10.48
CA ASN A 53 18.98 -4.46 11.27
C ASN A 53 17.87 -4.84 12.26
N LEU A 54 17.85 -6.07 12.76
CA LEU A 54 16.89 -6.52 13.80
C LEU A 54 17.02 -5.75 15.12
N GLU A 55 18.18 -5.10 15.35
CA GLU A 55 18.49 -4.36 16.58
C GLU A 55 17.96 -2.92 16.62
N LYS A 56 17.34 -2.41 15.54
CA LYS A 56 16.78 -1.04 15.57
C LYS A 56 15.58 -0.95 16.52
N PRO A 57 15.47 0.16 17.28
CA PRO A 57 14.27 0.44 18.07
C PRO A 57 13.00 0.44 17.21
N GLU A 58 11.90 -0.04 17.77
CA GLU A 58 10.63 -0.19 17.01
C GLU A 58 10.09 1.15 16.50
N ASP A 59 10.15 2.20 17.32
CA ASP A 59 9.77 3.56 16.93
C ASP A 59 10.58 4.11 15.74
N GLN A 60 11.86 3.74 15.62
CA GLN A 60 12.66 4.11 14.44
C GLN A 60 12.24 3.33 13.20
N LYS A 61 11.93 2.03 13.33
CA LYS A 61 11.41 1.23 12.22
C LYS A 61 10.08 1.78 11.70
N GLU A 62 9.20 2.21 12.60
CA GLU A 62 7.93 2.84 12.25
C GLU A 62 8.11 4.15 11.47
N ILE A 63 9.08 4.98 11.86
CA ILE A 63 9.40 6.22 11.14
C ILE A 63 9.91 5.87 9.74
N GLU A 64 10.86 4.96 9.62
CA GLU A 64 11.43 4.54 8.33
C GLU A 64 10.36 3.92 7.41
N ALA A 65 9.46 3.10 7.94
CA ALA A 65 8.36 2.52 7.16
C ALA A 65 7.37 3.58 6.67
N ASN A 66 7.09 4.60 7.48
CA ASN A 66 6.26 5.74 7.07
C ASN A 66 6.93 6.60 5.99
N GLU A 67 8.24 6.85 6.10
CA GLU A 67 9.02 7.56 5.08
C GLU A 67 9.05 6.77 3.77
N PHE A 68 9.28 5.46 3.84
CA PHE A 68 9.21 4.57 2.69
C PHE A 68 7.82 4.65 2.02
N ALA A 69 6.75 4.53 2.78
CA ALA A 69 5.39 4.60 2.25
C ALA A 69 5.10 5.96 1.59
N GLY A 70 5.57 7.05 2.20
CA GLY A 70 5.46 8.39 1.65
C GLY A 70 6.18 8.54 0.30
N GLU A 71 7.43 8.10 0.22
CA GLU A 71 8.23 8.14 -1.01
C GLU A 71 7.69 7.19 -2.07
N PHE A 72 7.26 5.98 -1.69
CA PHE A 72 6.71 4.98 -2.60
C PHE A 72 5.41 5.44 -3.27
N LEU A 73 4.51 6.07 -2.52
CA LEU A 73 3.21 6.52 -3.02
C LEU A 73 3.24 7.91 -3.67
N MET A 74 4.16 8.76 -3.23
CA MET A 74 4.35 10.14 -3.72
C MET A 74 5.83 10.45 -3.87
N PRO A 75 6.52 9.91 -4.90
CA PRO A 75 7.94 10.14 -5.12
C PRO A 75 8.26 11.63 -5.22
N GLU A 76 9.29 12.10 -4.52
CA GLU A 76 9.69 13.52 -4.51
C GLU A 76 9.86 14.07 -5.93
N SER A 77 10.52 13.31 -6.79
CA SER A 77 10.79 13.70 -8.18
C SER A 77 9.53 13.95 -9.02
N GLN A 78 8.38 13.41 -8.60
CA GLN A 78 7.11 13.52 -9.32
C GLN A 78 6.12 14.46 -8.64
N CYS A 79 6.12 14.52 -7.31
CA CYS A 79 5.09 15.24 -6.56
C CYS A 79 5.53 16.64 -6.12
N LYS A 80 6.84 16.94 -6.06
CA LYS A 80 7.36 18.17 -5.47
C LYS A 80 6.82 19.43 -6.12
N GLU A 81 6.85 19.50 -7.44
CA GLU A 81 6.33 20.67 -8.18
C GLU A 81 4.81 20.83 -7.98
N ASP A 82 4.09 19.71 -7.96
CA ASP A 82 2.65 19.68 -7.77
C ASP A 82 2.21 20.10 -6.35
N LEU A 83 3.10 20.00 -5.37
CA LEU A 83 2.83 20.31 -3.96
C LEU A 83 3.23 21.75 -3.58
N PHE A 84 3.91 22.51 -4.43
CA PHE A 84 4.25 23.90 -4.15
C PHE A 84 3.02 24.77 -3.99
N ASN A 85 3.03 25.62 -2.93
CA ASN A 85 1.94 26.53 -2.61
C ASN A 85 0.57 25.85 -2.48
N LEU A 86 0.56 24.61 -1.97
CA LEU A 86 -0.64 23.79 -1.75
C LEU A 86 -1.74 24.57 -1.02
N LYS A 87 -2.94 24.58 -1.57
CA LYS A 87 -4.14 25.18 -0.99
C LYS A 87 -5.18 24.12 -0.68
N TYR A 88 -6.05 24.42 0.28
CA TYR A 88 -7.12 23.49 0.67
C TYR A 88 -7.97 23.01 -0.52
N LYS A 89 -8.33 23.93 -1.43
CA LYS A 89 -9.15 23.60 -2.62
C LYS A 89 -8.51 22.58 -3.56
N ASP A 90 -7.19 22.46 -3.55
CA ASP A 90 -6.44 21.58 -4.44
C ASP A 90 -6.38 20.13 -3.90
N LEU A 91 -6.59 19.96 -2.58
CA LEU A 91 -6.44 18.68 -1.90
C LEU A 91 -7.34 17.58 -2.48
N GLY A 92 -8.57 17.90 -2.88
CA GLY A 92 -9.50 16.92 -3.43
C GLY A 92 -9.00 16.29 -4.73
N MET A 93 -8.52 17.13 -5.66
CA MET A 93 -7.97 16.69 -6.94
C MET A 93 -6.66 15.92 -6.74
N LYS A 94 -5.78 16.41 -5.86
CA LYS A 94 -4.52 15.73 -5.55
C LYS A 94 -4.74 14.39 -4.87
N LYS A 95 -5.72 14.28 -3.95
CA LYS A 95 -6.15 13.01 -3.38
C LYS A 95 -6.58 12.01 -4.45
N TYR A 96 -7.40 12.44 -5.39
CA TYR A 96 -7.86 11.58 -6.47
C TYR A 96 -6.72 11.10 -7.37
N TYR A 97 -5.79 12.00 -7.69
CA TYR A 97 -4.64 11.70 -8.55
C TYR A 97 -3.63 10.76 -7.85
N TRP A 98 -3.15 11.16 -6.66
CA TRP A 98 -2.14 10.41 -5.91
C TRP A 98 -2.71 9.20 -5.16
N LYS A 99 -4.02 9.13 -5.02
CA LYS A 99 -4.75 8.08 -4.29
C LYS A 99 -4.29 7.90 -2.85
N VAL A 100 -3.97 8.99 -2.19
CA VAL A 100 -3.60 9.07 -0.77
C VAL A 100 -4.53 10.04 -0.04
N SER A 101 -4.56 10.01 1.29
CA SER A 101 -5.41 10.91 2.07
C SER A 101 -4.97 12.37 1.94
N LYS A 102 -5.90 13.31 2.12
CA LYS A 102 -5.59 14.76 2.18
C LYS A 102 -4.55 15.06 3.27
N ALA A 103 -4.62 14.35 4.39
CA ALA A 103 -3.65 14.47 5.47
C ALA A 103 -2.24 14.02 5.04
N ALA A 104 -2.12 12.93 4.30
CA ALA A 104 -0.84 12.45 3.76
C ALA A 104 -0.25 13.46 2.75
N ILE A 105 -1.08 14.09 1.90
CA ILE A 105 -0.64 15.14 0.97
C ILE A 105 -0.07 16.34 1.72
N ILE A 106 -0.74 16.81 2.78
CA ILE A 106 -0.26 17.94 3.60
C ILE A 106 1.05 17.57 4.30
N TYR A 107 1.14 16.35 4.84
CA TYR A 107 2.35 15.85 5.47
C TYR A 107 3.53 15.85 4.48
N ARG A 108 3.34 15.25 3.31
CA ARG A 108 4.37 15.16 2.27
C ARG A 108 4.81 16.53 1.76
N ALA A 109 3.86 17.46 1.55
CA ALA A 109 4.16 18.83 1.15
C ALA A 109 5.02 19.58 2.19
N LYS A 110 4.77 19.34 3.48
CA LYS A 110 5.57 19.90 4.57
C LYS A 110 6.96 19.26 4.62
N GLU A 111 7.04 17.94 4.57
CA GLU A 111 8.29 17.16 4.57
C GLU A 111 9.23 17.62 3.45
N LEU A 112 8.71 17.77 2.24
CA LEU A 112 9.45 18.25 1.07
C LEU A 112 9.69 19.78 1.05
N LYS A 113 9.30 20.47 2.13
CA LYS A 113 9.42 21.94 2.25
C LYS A 113 8.71 22.74 1.14
N CYS A 114 7.66 22.15 0.55
CA CYS A 114 6.80 22.81 -0.44
C CYS A 114 5.83 23.79 0.22
N ILE A 115 5.57 23.63 1.51
CA ILE A 115 4.75 24.54 2.34
C ILE A 115 5.42 24.78 3.69
N SER A 116 5.09 25.91 4.32
CA SER A 116 5.57 26.23 5.67
C SER A 116 4.81 25.43 6.75
N ASP A 117 5.40 25.35 7.95
CA ASP A 117 4.72 24.78 9.14
C ASP A 117 3.40 25.47 9.45
N GLN A 118 3.34 26.79 9.26
CA GLN A 118 2.13 27.57 9.48
C GLN A 118 1.04 27.19 8.47
N THR A 119 1.40 27.04 7.19
CA THR A 119 0.47 26.60 6.13
C THR A 119 -0.02 25.18 6.41
N SER A 120 0.86 24.28 6.79
CA SER A 120 0.50 22.90 7.15
C SER A 120 -0.53 22.89 8.30
N LYS A 121 -0.25 23.61 9.39
CA LYS A 121 -1.19 23.73 10.53
C LYS A 121 -2.55 24.29 10.09
N TYR A 122 -2.55 25.35 9.26
CA TYR A 122 -3.79 25.91 8.72
C TYR A 122 -4.58 24.88 7.92
N LEU A 123 -3.94 24.10 7.05
CA LEU A 123 -4.60 23.07 6.25
C LEU A 123 -5.19 21.96 7.11
N TYR A 124 -4.46 21.48 8.14
CA TYR A 124 -5.02 20.50 9.10
C TYR A 124 -6.20 21.02 9.90
N VAL A 125 -6.15 22.29 10.35
CA VAL A 125 -7.29 22.92 11.04
C VAL A 125 -8.49 23.01 10.10
N THR A 126 -8.25 23.36 8.84
CA THR A 126 -9.29 23.46 7.81
C THR A 126 -9.93 22.11 7.52
N LEU A 127 -9.15 21.03 7.39
CA LEU A 127 -9.68 19.66 7.31
C LEU A 127 -10.60 19.32 8.48
N GLY A 128 -10.20 19.73 9.70
CA GLY A 128 -11.02 19.51 10.90
C GLY A 128 -12.34 20.27 10.86
N ARG A 129 -12.34 21.53 10.40
CA ARG A 129 -13.55 22.38 10.29
C ARG A 129 -14.58 21.82 9.32
N TYR A 130 -14.10 21.19 8.23
CA TYR A 130 -14.97 20.56 7.24
C TYR A 130 -15.31 19.10 7.56
N GLY A 131 -14.91 18.57 8.74
CA GLY A 131 -15.18 17.19 9.14
C GLY A 131 -14.37 16.14 8.36
N GLU A 132 -13.40 16.58 7.55
CA GLU A 132 -12.65 15.72 6.62
C GLU A 132 -11.42 15.02 7.25
N ARG A 133 -11.26 15.04 8.57
CA ARG A 133 -10.19 14.29 9.24
C ARG A 133 -10.40 12.77 9.24
N LYS A 134 -11.67 12.33 9.28
CA LYS A 134 -12.04 10.91 9.33
C LYS A 134 -12.82 10.47 8.10
N ASN A 135 -13.66 11.35 7.56
CA ASN A 135 -14.54 11.08 6.44
C ASN A 135 -14.28 12.10 5.35
N GLU A 136 -13.33 11.82 4.47
CA GLU A 136 -13.00 12.72 3.38
C GLU A 136 -14.07 12.64 2.27
N SER A 137 -14.44 13.78 1.71
CA SER A 137 -15.48 13.90 0.69
C SER A 137 -15.12 13.21 -0.63
N VAL A 138 -13.82 13.16 -0.96
CA VAL A 138 -13.32 12.49 -2.17
C VAL A 138 -12.96 11.05 -1.81
N GLN A 139 -13.59 10.09 -2.49
CA GLN A 139 -13.28 8.68 -2.33
C GLN A 139 -12.25 8.22 -3.36
N VAL A 140 -11.30 7.41 -2.91
CA VAL A 140 -10.33 6.75 -3.79
C VAL A 140 -10.91 5.40 -4.21
N PRO A 141 -10.94 5.08 -5.52
CA PRO A 141 -11.39 3.76 -5.97
C PRO A 141 -10.48 2.66 -5.41
N ILE A 142 -11.05 1.48 -5.23
CA ILE A 142 -10.27 0.31 -4.81
C ILE A 142 -9.36 -0.11 -5.96
N ASP A 143 -8.08 -0.31 -5.67
CA ASP A 143 -7.18 -0.92 -6.65
C ASP A 143 -7.35 -2.44 -6.63
N SER A 144 -7.38 -3.04 -7.81
CA SER A 144 -7.34 -4.49 -7.95
C SER A 144 -5.99 -4.91 -8.56
N PRO A 145 -5.35 -5.97 -8.07
CA PRO A 145 -4.05 -6.45 -8.55
C PRO A 145 -4.23 -7.19 -9.90
N ASN A 146 -4.54 -6.45 -10.96
CA ASN A 146 -4.81 -7.01 -12.28
C ASN A 146 -3.71 -6.76 -13.32
N ILE A 147 -2.64 -6.02 -12.95
CA ILE A 147 -1.59 -5.65 -13.90
C ILE A 147 -0.80 -6.89 -14.35
N VAL A 148 -0.52 -7.81 -13.44
CA VAL A 148 0.18 -9.06 -13.73
C VAL A 148 -0.66 -9.90 -14.71
N ASN A 149 -1.94 -10.08 -14.44
CA ASN A 149 -2.85 -10.77 -15.34
C ASN A 149 -2.89 -10.14 -16.74
N LYS A 150 -2.92 -8.80 -16.82
CA LYS A 150 -2.89 -8.09 -18.10
C LYS A 150 -1.58 -8.29 -18.83
N MET A 151 -0.45 -8.29 -18.12
CA MET A 151 0.86 -8.57 -18.72
C MET A 151 0.92 -9.99 -19.28
N PHE A 152 0.50 -11.00 -18.54
CA PHE A 152 0.45 -12.38 -19.01
C PHE A 152 -0.46 -12.53 -20.22
N ASN A 153 -1.69 -11.97 -20.16
CA ASN A 153 -2.61 -12.02 -21.28
C ASN A 153 -2.03 -11.37 -22.53
N LEU A 154 -1.34 -10.22 -22.40
CA LEU A 154 -0.69 -9.56 -23.51
C LEU A 154 0.40 -10.45 -24.13
N HIS A 155 1.25 -11.06 -23.32
CA HIS A 155 2.31 -11.94 -23.82
C HIS A 155 1.76 -13.18 -24.51
N ILE A 156 0.72 -13.78 -23.95
CA ILE A 156 0.10 -14.99 -24.51
C ILE A 156 -0.72 -14.66 -25.77
N SER A 157 -1.61 -13.66 -25.72
CA SER A 157 -2.58 -13.41 -26.78
C SER A 157 -2.05 -12.56 -27.93
N GLU A 158 -1.17 -11.60 -27.64
CA GLU A 158 -0.67 -10.65 -28.63
C GLU A 158 0.76 -10.98 -29.10
N LEU A 159 1.59 -11.47 -28.20
CA LEU A 159 3.00 -11.76 -28.49
C LEU A 159 3.26 -13.24 -28.74
N ASN A 160 2.23 -14.11 -28.62
CA ASN A 160 2.26 -15.55 -28.87
C ASN A 160 3.30 -16.32 -28.04
N TYR A 161 3.61 -15.86 -26.82
CA TYR A 161 4.44 -16.65 -25.91
C TYR A 161 3.65 -17.84 -25.38
N SER A 162 4.31 -18.99 -25.28
CA SER A 162 3.77 -20.16 -24.58
C SER A 162 3.92 -19.98 -23.05
N MET A 163 3.17 -20.76 -22.30
CA MET A 163 3.30 -20.75 -20.82
C MET A 163 4.69 -21.27 -20.38
N GLU A 164 5.26 -22.20 -21.12
CA GLU A 164 6.60 -22.74 -20.89
C GLU A 164 7.68 -21.66 -21.07
N GLU A 165 7.60 -20.89 -22.16
CA GLU A 165 8.54 -19.79 -22.41
C GLU A 165 8.44 -18.72 -21.32
N LEU A 166 7.23 -18.39 -20.86
CA LEU A 166 7.03 -17.45 -19.75
C LEU A 166 7.55 -18.03 -18.43
N SER A 167 7.38 -19.32 -18.21
CA SER A 167 7.92 -20.05 -17.07
C SER A 167 9.46 -19.94 -17.02
N ASP A 168 10.12 -20.14 -18.13
CA ASP A 168 11.58 -20.02 -18.24
C ASP A 168 12.08 -18.58 -17.98
N ILE A 169 11.37 -17.58 -18.50
CA ILE A 169 11.72 -16.15 -18.32
C ILE A 169 11.58 -15.73 -16.86
N ILE A 170 10.53 -16.19 -16.18
CA ILE A 170 10.18 -15.73 -14.83
C ILE A 170 10.85 -16.58 -13.76
N GLY A 171 11.22 -17.83 -14.10
CA GLY A 171 11.81 -18.80 -13.17
C GLY A 171 10.78 -19.42 -12.21
N LEU A 172 9.50 -19.46 -12.60
CA LEU A 172 8.41 -20.11 -11.87
C LEU A 172 7.82 -21.23 -12.72
N MET A 173 7.37 -22.31 -12.08
CA MET A 173 6.69 -23.39 -12.80
C MET A 173 5.31 -22.92 -13.34
N PRO A 174 4.82 -23.46 -14.47
CA PRO A 174 3.52 -23.08 -15.04
C PRO A 174 2.35 -23.17 -14.05
N ASP A 175 2.36 -24.15 -13.17
CA ASP A 175 1.34 -24.32 -12.13
C ASP A 175 1.42 -23.23 -11.05
N GLU A 176 2.63 -22.78 -10.69
CA GLU A 176 2.85 -21.67 -9.76
C GLU A 176 2.39 -20.34 -10.39
N ILE A 177 2.69 -20.12 -11.67
CA ILE A 177 2.19 -18.94 -12.41
C ILE A 177 0.67 -18.92 -12.39
N ASN A 178 0.02 -20.03 -12.70
CA ASN A 178 -1.45 -20.12 -12.71
C ASN A 178 -2.05 -19.95 -11.31
N SER A 179 -1.47 -20.57 -10.29
CA SER A 179 -2.03 -20.54 -8.92
C SER A 179 -1.75 -19.23 -8.19
N GLU A 180 -0.57 -18.67 -8.33
CA GLU A 180 -0.13 -17.53 -7.53
C GLU A 180 -0.29 -16.18 -8.24
N LEU A 181 -0.06 -16.14 -9.56
CA LEU A 181 -0.07 -14.90 -10.31
C LEU A 181 -1.38 -14.68 -11.08
N LEU A 182 -2.00 -15.72 -11.64
CA LEU A 182 -3.18 -15.58 -12.48
C LEU A 182 -4.52 -15.89 -11.76
N SER A 183 -4.49 -16.58 -10.63
CA SER A 183 -5.71 -16.97 -9.90
C SER A 183 -6.36 -15.84 -9.08
N VAL A 184 -5.81 -14.63 -9.08
CA VAL A 184 -6.26 -13.49 -8.28
C VAL A 184 -7.73 -13.09 -8.55
N ASN A 185 -8.36 -13.59 -9.60
CA ASN A 185 -9.80 -13.38 -9.87
C ASN A 185 -10.73 -14.44 -9.26
N LYS A 186 -10.22 -15.53 -8.72
CA LYS A 186 -11.03 -16.43 -7.91
C LYS A 186 -10.97 -15.90 -6.49
N SER A 187 -12.11 -15.44 -5.96
CA SER A 187 -12.27 -15.11 -4.55
C SER A 187 -11.47 -16.12 -3.72
N VAL A 188 -10.35 -15.66 -3.14
CA VAL A 188 -9.54 -16.46 -2.23
C VAL A 188 -10.39 -16.65 -0.97
N SER A 189 -11.29 -17.60 -1.03
CA SER A 189 -11.82 -18.26 0.15
C SER A 189 -10.68 -19.13 0.66
N ILE A 190 -9.66 -18.50 1.23
CA ILE A 190 -8.69 -19.20 2.05
C ILE A 190 -9.52 -19.79 3.17
N LYS A 191 -9.65 -21.11 3.19
CA LYS A 191 -10.17 -21.82 4.33
C LYS A 191 -9.19 -21.57 5.48
N LEU A 192 -9.38 -20.47 6.20
CA LEU A 192 -8.70 -20.09 7.44
C LEU A 192 -8.68 -21.23 8.48
N HIS A 193 -9.50 -22.26 8.27
CA HIS A 193 -9.69 -23.40 9.18
C HIS A 193 -8.49 -24.35 9.28
N LYS A 194 -7.46 -24.22 8.43
CA LYS A 194 -6.28 -25.11 8.47
C LYS A 194 -5.00 -24.48 9.00
N ILE A 195 -4.93 -23.17 9.10
CA ILE A 195 -3.73 -22.47 9.58
C ILE A 195 -3.77 -22.25 11.11
N MET A 196 -4.96 -22.22 11.70
CA MET A 196 -5.15 -22.02 13.16
C MET A 196 -5.03 -23.27 14.03
N LEU A 197 -4.79 -24.46 13.47
CA LEU A 197 -4.71 -25.71 14.25
C LEU A 197 -3.28 -26.30 14.32
N SER A 198 -2.25 -25.52 14.01
CA SER A 198 -0.85 -25.96 14.11
C SER A 198 0.07 -24.94 14.79
N ILE A 199 -0.45 -24.21 15.77
CA ILE A 199 0.35 -23.47 16.77
C ILE A 199 0.07 -24.06 18.14
#